data_d75c3b737846f25db12be44b002d609a
#
_entry.id   d75c3b737846f25db12be44b002d609a
#
_cell.length_a   1.000
_cell.length_b   1.000
_cell.length_c   1.000
_cell.angle_alpha   90.00
_cell.angle_beta   90.00
_cell.angle_gamma   90.00
#
_symmetry.space_group_name_H-M   'P 1'
#
loop_
_entity.id
_entity.type
_entity.pdbx_description
1 polymer ?
#
loop_
_entity_poly.entity_id
_entity_poly.type
_entity_poly.pdbx_seq_one_letter_code
_entity_poly.pdbx_strand_id
1 'polypeptide(L)'
;MSETTRFKKNDYVIAKTDDFPDGAQGEIIDFRRHDTRAYIHFINQDKRLDRWVDIGTLRLNPDQINVNSKNKKSHDNSDEEQPELIKFEEVHKEITKIRNIDMITIGNYTMRTWYFSPFPYPYFEMDHIYMCEHCFTYFASEKDLQDHIHELNETYPPGREIYRDGNLSIYELKGKNQKIPCQNLCLLSKLFLDHKTLFYDVEGFEFYVLCECDNSGSHLAAYFSREIKSSQGNILACITTLLLFKKRDTDIF
;
A
#
# COMPACT_ATOMS: atom_id res chain seq x y z
N MET A 1 -11.17 -37.73 -17.29
CA MET A 1 -9.82 -37.20 -17.29
C MET A 1 -9.97 -35.71 -17.57
N SER A 2 -9.94 -34.86 -16.56
CA SER A 2 -10.01 -33.39 -16.74
C SER A 2 -8.62 -32.91 -17.17
N GLU A 3 -8.52 -32.37 -18.38
CA GLU A 3 -7.36 -31.60 -18.80
C GLU A 3 -7.15 -30.47 -17.82
N THR A 4 -6.12 -30.56 -17.01
CA THR A 4 -5.68 -29.47 -16.14
C THR A 4 -5.12 -28.39 -17.05
N THR A 5 -5.95 -27.44 -17.44
CA THR A 5 -5.53 -26.29 -18.24
C THR A 5 -4.44 -25.55 -17.46
N ARG A 6 -3.20 -25.69 -17.89
CA ARG A 6 -2.06 -25.05 -17.21
C ARG A 6 -1.96 -23.61 -17.68
N PHE A 7 -2.41 -22.66 -16.86
CA PHE A 7 -2.28 -21.23 -17.10
C PHE A 7 -0.81 -20.80 -17.15
N LYS A 8 -0.52 -19.75 -17.93
CA LYS A 8 0.81 -19.14 -18.07
C LYS A 8 0.74 -17.65 -17.77
N LYS A 9 1.89 -17.02 -17.47
CA LYS A 9 2.00 -15.56 -17.43
C LYS A 9 1.56 -14.97 -18.76
N ASN A 10 0.87 -13.84 -18.69
CA ASN A 10 0.26 -13.11 -19.80
C ASN A 10 -0.95 -13.82 -20.46
N ASP A 11 -1.47 -14.91 -19.90
CA ASP A 11 -2.75 -15.46 -20.34
C ASP A 11 -3.89 -14.53 -19.94
N TYR A 12 -4.84 -14.36 -20.86
CA TYR A 12 -6.08 -13.63 -20.60
C TYR A 12 -7.12 -14.58 -20.01
N VAL A 13 -7.72 -14.14 -18.91
CA VAL A 13 -8.66 -14.95 -18.12
C VAL A 13 -9.90 -14.17 -17.75
N ILE A 14 -10.95 -14.89 -17.39
CA ILE A 14 -12.10 -14.37 -16.64
C ILE A 14 -11.93 -14.85 -15.20
N ALA A 15 -11.81 -13.89 -14.28
CA ALA A 15 -11.66 -14.14 -12.85
C ALA A 15 -12.91 -13.71 -12.07
N LYS A 16 -13.41 -14.59 -11.21
CA LYS A 16 -14.48 -14.29 -10.26
C LYS A 16 -13.90 -13.91 -8.91
N THR A 17 -14.35 -12.79 -8.38
CA THR A 17 -13.96 -12.28 -7.06
C THR A 17 -15.17 -11.64 -6.37
N ASP A 18 -15.04 -11.24 -5.10
CA ASP A 18 -16.12 -10.54 -4.37
C ASP A 18 -16.52 -9.23 -5.06
N ASP A 19 -15.57 -8.51 -5.70
CA ASP A 19 -15.87 -7.29 -6.44
C ASP A 19 -16.44 -7.59 -7.84
N PHE A 20 -16.22 -8.79 -8.36
CA PHE A 20 -16.68 -9.25 -9.68
C PHE A 20 -17.34 -10.64 -9.59
N PRO A 21 -18.54 -10.76 -8.99
CA PRO A 21 -19.20 -12.05 -8.79
C PRO A 21 -19.56 -12.76 -10.11
N ASP A 22 -19.85 -12.00 -11.16
CA ASP A 22 -20.13 -12.52 -12.51
C ASP A 22 -18.85 -12.82 -13.30
N GLY A 23 -17.70 -12.34 -12.82
CA GLY A 23 -16.40 -12.45 -13.45
C GLY A 23 -16.00 -11.20 -14.22
N ALA A 24 -14.70 -10.84 -14.16
CA ALA A 24 -14.11 -9.77 -14.94
C ALA A 24 -12.92 -10.28 -15.75
N GLN A 25 -12.67 -9.61 -16.89
CA GLN A 25 -11.53 -9.91 -17.75
C GLN A 25 -10.25 -9.42 -17.10
N GLY A 26 -9.22 -10.26 -17.11
CA GLY A 26 -7.92 -9.93 -16.57
C GLY A 26 -6.78 -10.64 -17.30
N GLU A 27 -5.57 -10.19 -17.02
CA GLU A 27 -4.31 -10.75 -17.48
C GLU A 27 -3.55 -11.33 -16.28
N ILE A 28 -3.01 -12.53 -16.43
CA ILE A 28 -2.17 -13.15 -15.40
C ILE A 28 -0.79 -12.50 -15.43
N ILE A 29 -0.44 -11.83 -14.35
CA ILE A 29 0.87 -11.16 -14.22
C ILE A 29 1.91 -12.09 -13.61
N ASP A 30 1.55 -12.83 -12.55
CA ASP A 30 2.47 -13.77 -11.88
C ASP A 30 1.73 -14.88 -11.14
N PHE A 31 2.49 -15.86 -10.63
CA PHE A 31 2.01 -16.98 -9.82
C PHE A 31 2.68 -17.02 -8.45
N ARG A 32 1.96 -17.52 -7.44
CA ARG A 32 2.41 -17.66 -6.04
C ARG A 32 2.00 -19.00 -5.46
N ARG A 33 2.72 -19.46 -4.41
CA ARG A 33 2.39 -20.68 -3.66
C ARG A 33 2.26 -21.93 -4.53
N HIS A 34 3.34 -22.24 -5.22
CA HIS A 34 3.39 -23.41 -6.11
C HIS A 34 2.28 -23.39 -7.18
N ASP A 35 2.06 -22.24 -7.78
CA ASP A 35 1.08 -22.03 -8.85
C ASP A 35 -0.39 -22.28 -8.43
N THR A 36 -0.73 -22.16 -7.15
CA THR A 36 -2.14 -22.27 -6.70
C THR A 36 -2.88 -20.93 -6.75
N ARG A 37 -2.16 -19.80 -6.79
CA ARG A 37 -2.73 -18.45 -6.91
C ARG A 37 -2.03 -17.68 -8.04
N ALA A 38 -2.83 -16.94 -8.81
CA ALA A 38 -2.35 -16.05 -9.87
C ALA A 38 -2.65 -14.59 -9.51
N TYR A 39 -1.71 -13.68 -9.76
CA TYR A 39 -1.96 -12.24 -9.65
C TYR A 39 -2.61 -11.76 -10.94
N ILE A 40 -3.83 -11.22 -10.81
CA ILE A 40 -4.65 -10.80 -11.94
C ILE A 40 -4.68 -9.27 -12.01
N HIS A 41 -4.25 -8.74 -13.15
CA HIS A 41 -4.52 -7.37 -13.54
C HIS A 41 -5.86 -7.32 -14.28
N PHE A 42 -6.85 -6.60 -13.73
CA PHE A 42 -8.19 -6.49 -14.33
C PHE A 42 -8.20 -5.43 -15.42
N ILE A 43 -8.51 -5.86 -16.65
CA ILE A 43 -8.47 -5.03 -17.85
C ILE A 43 -9.55 -3.95 -17.78
N ASN A 44 -9.17 -2.68 -18.07
CA ASN A 44 -10.06 -1.51 -18.00
C ASN A 44 -10.64 -1.26 -16.60
N GLN A 45 -10.04 -1.80 -15.54
CA GLN A 45 -10.40 -1.55 -14.16
C GLN A 45 -9.30 -0.78 -13.44
N ASP A 46 -9.64 -0.23 -12.27
CA ASP A 46 -8.66 0.44 -11.42
C ASP A 46 -7.64 -0.58 -10.89
N LYS A 47 -6.34 -0.25 -10.96
CA LYS A 47 -5.22 -1.09 -10.47
C LYS A 47 -5.39 -1.52 -9.00
N ARG A 48 -6.12 -0.74 -8.19
CA ARG A 48 -6.44 -1.09 -6.79
C ARG A 48 -7.24 -2.38 -6.65
N LEU A 49 -7.91 -2.82 -7.71
CA LEU A 49 -8.69 -4.05 -7.77
C LEU A 49 -7.84 -5.28 -8.12
N ASP A 50 -6.61 -5.09 -8.64
CA ASP A 50 -5.67 -6.16 -8.95
C ASP A 50 -5.36 -6.96 -7.69
N ARG A 51 -5.32 -8.31 -7.80
CA ARG A 51 -5.15 -9.19 -6.64
C ARG A 51 -4.73 -10.60 -6.98
N TRP A 52 -4.31 -11.32 -5.93
CA TRP A 52 -4.10 -12.75 -5.97
C TRP A 52 -5.45 -13.48 -5.97
N VAL A 53 -5.68 -14.32 -6.98
CA VAL A 53 -6.92 -15.09 -7.18
C VAL A 53 -6.56 -16.57 -7.23
N ASP A 54 -7.41 -17.44 -6.66
CA ASP A 54 -7.24 -18.88 -6.76
C ASP A 54 -7.39 -19.33 -8.21
N ILE A 55 -6.46 -20.14 -8.71
CA ILE A 55 -6.44 -20.63 -10.10
C ILE A 55 -7.70 -21.45 -10.41
N GLY A 56 -8.25 -22.16 -9.43
CA GLY A 56 -9.49 -22.94 -9.58
C GLY A 56 -10.71 -22.10 -9.96
N THR A 57 -10.66 -20.78 -9.72
CA THR A 57 -11.75 -19.85 -10.07
C THR A 57 -11.59 -19.18 -11.43
N LEU A 58 -10.44 -19.37 -12.09
CA LEU A 58 -10.11 -18.78 -13.38
C LEU A 58 -10.67 -19.59 -14.54
N ARG A 59 -11.01 -18.89 -15.63
CA ARG A 59 -11.33 -19.47 -16.93
C ARG A 59 -10.53 -18.77 -18.00
N LEU A 60 -9.96 -19.51 -18.95
CA LEU A 60 -9.32 -18.89 -20.12
C LEU A 60 -10.33 -18.06 -20.91
N ASN A 61 -9.92 -16.89 -21.34
CA ASN A 61 -10.67 -16.05 -22.24
C ASN A 61 -10.08 -16.12 -23.66
N PRO A 62 -10.57 -17.00 -24.55
CA PRO A 62 -10.00 -17.21 -25.88
C PRO A 62 -10.17 -16.03 -26.84
N ASP A 63 -11.09 -15.09 -26.53
CA ASP A 63 -11.45 -14.02 -27.46
C ASP A 63 -10.43 -12.86 -27.51
N GLN A 64 -9.42 -12.84 -26.62
CA GLN A 64 -8.44 -11.75 -26.55
C GLN A 64 -7.03 -12.06 -27.04
N ILE A 65 -6.82 -13.16 -27.73
CA ILE A 65 -5.51 -13.49 -28.34
C ILE A 65 -5.08 -12.43 -29.39
N ASN A 66 -5.96 -11.55 -29.84
CA ASN A 66 -5.74 -10.64 -30.98
C ASN A 66 -5.59 -9.14 -30.68
N VAL A 67 -5.52 -8.69 -29.39
CA VAL A 67 -5.50 -7.24 -29.10
C VAL A 67 -4.10 -6.64 -28.95
N ASN A 68 -3.04 -7.45 -28.87
CA ASN A 68 -1.68 -6.99 -28.56
C ASN A 68 -0.83 -6.47 -29.73
N SER A 69 -1.42 -6.02 -30.85
CA SER A 69 -0.62 -5.44 -31.95
C SER A 69 -0.81 -3.95 -32.22
N LYS A 70 -1.59 -3.20 -31.40
CA LYS A 70 -1.95 -1.81 -31.80
C LYS A 70 -1.80 -0.70 -30.74
N ASN A 71 -1.15 -0.86 -29.60
CA ASN A 71 -0.96 0.30 -28.70
C ASN A 71 0.46 0.39 -28.07
N LYS A 72 1.51 0.36 -28.91
CA LYS A 72 2.73 1.10 -28.57
C LYS A 72 2.55 2.54 -29.07
N LYS A 73 1.94 3.40 -28.29
CA LYS A 73 2.09 4.84 -28.45
C LYS A 73 3.49 5.21 -27.94
N SER A 74 4.39 5.45 -28.88
CA SER A 74 5.63 6.16 -28.67
C SER A 74 5.31 7.52 -28.06
N HIS A 75 5.65 7.74 -26.79
CA HIS A 75 5.86 9.08 -26.28
C HIS A 75 7.26 9.51 -26.76
N ASP A 76 7.23 10.33 -27.79
CA ASP A 76 8.37 11.11 -28.26
C ASP A 76 8.53 12.27 -27.26
N ASN A 77 9.46 12.14 -26.33
CA ASN A 77 10.01 13.24 -25.57
C ASN A 77 11.53 13.11 -25.63
N SER A 78 12.08 13.98 -26.44
CA SER A 78 13.49 14.28 -26.60
C SER A 78 14.03 14.98 -25.34
N ASP A 79 14.47 14.18 -24.38
CA ASP A 79 15.51 14.54 -23.42
C ASP A 79 16.42 13.31 -23.32
N GLU A 80 17.72 13.49 -23.44
CA GLU A 80 18.73 12.42 -23.38
C GLU A 80 18.78 11.85 -21.96
N GLU A 81 17.80 11.01 -21.60
CA GLU A 81 17.83 10.23 -20.37
C GLU A 81 18.94 9.18 -20.46
N GLN A 82 19.78 9.12 -19.43
CA GLN A 82 20.88 8.16 -19.36
C GLN A 82 20.33 6.73 -19.42
N PRO A 83 20.90 5.81 -20.23
CA PRO A 83 20.38 4.44 -20.42
C PRO A 83 20.27 3.63 -19.12
N GLU A 84 21.07 3.96 -18.11
CA GLU A 84 21.02 3.32 -16.78
C GLU A 84 19.78 3.73 -15.98
N LEU A 85 19.32 4.99 -16.12
CA LEU A 85 18.12 5.48 -15.44
C LEU A 85 16.86 4.83 -16.01
N ILE A 86 16.78 4.72 -17.35
CA ILE A 86 15.66 4.04 -18.03
C ILE A 86 15.56 2.57 -17.59
N LYS A 87 16.68 1.86 -17.53
CA LYS A 87 16.73 0.48 -17.09
C LYS A 87 16.33 0.32 -15.61
N PHE A 88 16.73 1.25 -14.75
CA PHE A 88 16.33 1.27 -13.34
C PHE A 88 14.82 1.50 -13.19
N GLU A 89 14.25 2.43 -13.94
CA GLU A 89 12.80 2.68 -13.94
C GLU A 89 11.98 1.49 -14.45
N GLU A 90 12.45 0.80 -15.49
CA GLU A 90 11.80 -0.41 -15.98
C GLU A 90 11.80 -1.53 -14.94
N VAL A 91 12.95 -1.78 -14.30
CA VAL A 91 13.06 -2.77 -13.22
C VAL A 91 12.18 -2.39 -12.02
N HIS A 92 12.16 -1.11 -11.65
CA HIS A 92 11.29 -0.61 -10.59
C HIS A 92 9.81 -0.80 -10.93
N LYS A 93 9.39 -0.50 -12.17
CA LYS A 93 8.01 -0.72 -12.65
C LYS A 93 7.62 -2.18 -12.58
N GLU A 94 8.51 -3.10 -12.97
CA GLU A 94 8.24 -4.54 -12.90
C GLU A 94 8.09 -5.03 -11.44
N ILE A 95 8.96 -4.61 -10.52
CA ILE A 95 8.88 -5.00 -9.10
C ILE A 95 7.61 -4.44 -8.44
N THR A 96 7.23 -3.20 -8.76
CA THR A 96 6.06 -2.53 -8.14
C THR A 96 4.73 -2.87 -8.83
N LYS A 97 4.75 -3.67 -9.90
CA LYS A 97 3.57 -4.09 -10.64
C LYS A 97 2.66 -4.97 -9.79
N ILE A 98 3.26 -5.78 -8.93
CA ILE A 98 2.55 -6.75 -8.08
C ILE A 98 2.52 -6.22 -6.66
N ARG A 99 1.31 -6.19 -6.07
CA ARG A 99 1.14 -5.91 -4.66
C ARG A 99 1.71 -7.06 -3.83
N ASN A 100 2.62 -6.75 -2.92
CA ASN A 100 3.29 -7.76 -2.10
C ASN A 100 2.51 -8.13 -0.82
N ILE A 101 1.86 -7.17 -0.18
CA ILE A 101 1.08 -7.34 1.05
C ILE A 101 -0.39 -7.15 0.70
N ASP A 102 -1.24 -8.14 0.98
CA ASP A 102 -2.66 -8.09 0.65
C ASP A 102 -3.48 -7.32 1.69
N MET A 103 -3.14 -7.49 2.97
CA MET A 103 -3.91 -6.96 4.09
C MET A 103 -2.99 -6.30 5.12
N ILE A 104 -3.49 -5.24 5.76
CA ILE A 104 -2.89 -4.67 6.95
C ILE A 104 -3.95 -4.50 8.04
N THR A 105 -3.62 -4.89 9.28
CA THR A 105 -4.43 -4.60 10.47
C THR A 105 -3.76 -3.50 11.29
N ILE A 106 -4.52 -2.46 11.64
CA ILE A 106 -4.08 -1.36 12.51
C ILE A 106 -5.13 -1.22 13.62
N GLY A 107 -4.72 -1.36 14.88
CA GLY A 107 -5.66 -1.44 15.98
C GLY A 107 -6.69 -2.56 15.74
N ASN A 108 -7.98 -2.22 15.77
CA ASN A 108 -9.08 -3.16 15.54
C ASN A 108 -9.52 -3.28 14.08
N TYR A 109 -8.80 -2.68 13.15
CA TYR A 109 -9.25 -2.53 11.78
C TYR A 109 -8.33 -3.23 10.78
N THR A 110 -8.93 -4.06 9.94
CA THR A 110 -8.24 -4.75 8.84
C THR A 110 -8.63 -4.11 7.52
N MET A 111 -7.63 -3.74 6.72
CA MET A 111 -7.81 -3.07 5.42
C MET A 111 -7.09 -3.84 4.33
N ARG A 112 -7.71 -3.91 3.15
CA ARG A 112 -7.06 -4.39 1.94
C ARG A 112 -6.13 -3.29 1.41
N THR A 113 -4.89 -3.64 1.13
CA THR A 113 -3.91 -2.72 0.54
C THR A 113 -4.16 -2.54 -0.96
N TRP A 114 -3.58 -1.51 -1.56
CA TRP A 114 -3.78 -1.19 -2.97
C TRP A 114 -2.52 -1.40 -3.81
N TYR A 115 -1.36 -1.06 -3.27
CA TYR A 115 -0.11 -0.99 -4.03
C TYR A 115 1.02 -1.72 -3.31
N PHE A 116 2.10 -1.93 -4.03
CA PHE A 116 3.36 -2.42 -3.49
C PHE A 116 3.94 -1.43 -2.46
N SER A 117 4.50 -1.97 -1.36
CA SER A 117 5.29 -1.20 -0.42
C SER A 117 6.56 -1.97 -0.01
N PRO A 118 7.74 -1.33 -0.01
CA PRO A 118 9.02 -2.00 0.22
C PRO A 118 9.31 -2.25 1.70
N PHE A 119 8.41 -2.95 2.38
CA PHE A 119 8.69 -3.45 3.72
C PHE A 119 9.93 -4.36 3.69
N PRO A 120 10.80 -4.34 4.72
CA PRO A 120 11.99 -5.18 4.74
C PRO A 120 11.64 -6.67 4.90
N TYR A 121 12.62 -7.53 4.58
CA TYR A 121 12.50 -8.96 4.86
C TYR A 121 12.31 -9.20 6.38
N PRO A 122 11.43 -10.13 6.80
CA PRO A 122 10.60 -11.03 5.97
C PRO A 122 9.23 -10.46 5.59
N TYR A 123 8.87 -9.26 6.01
CA TYR A 123 7.52 -8.70 5.91
C TYR A 123 7.03 -8.51 4.46
N PHE A 124 7.94 -8.22 3.52
CA PHE A 124 7.54 -8.02 2.12
C PHE A 124 7.00 -9.30 1.44
N GLU A 125 7.25 -10.48 2.03
CA GLU A 125 6.74 -11.77 1.53
C GLU A 125 5.44 -12.21 2.22
N MET A 126 4.93 -11.41 3.16
CA MET A 126 3.75 -11.74 3.94
C MET A 126 2.49 -11.26 3.23
N ASP A 127 1.41 -12.08 3.29
CA ASP A 127 0.10 -11.67 2.78
C ASP A 127 -0.57 -10.65 3.72
N HIS A 128 -0.25 -10.69 5.03
CA HIS A 128 -0.87 -9.87 6.06
C HIS A 128 0.18 -9.39 7.07
N ILE A 129 0.15 -8.12 7.39
CA ILE A 129 0.96 -7.51 8.44
C ILE A 129 0.08 -6.80 9.46
N TYR A 130 0.58 -6.66 10.69
CA TYR A 130 -0.12 -6.07 11.82
C TYR A 130 0.68 -4.86 12.30
N MET A 131 0.03 -3.72 12.53
CA MET A 131 0.70 -2.47 12.92
C MET A 131 0.10 -1.94 14.21
N CYS A 132 0.94 -1.56 15.16
CA CYS A 132 0.53 -0.83 16.34
C CYS A 132 0.10 0.60 15.95
N GLU A 133 -1.11 0.99 16.31
CA GLU A 133 -1.66 2.31 16.00
C GLU A 133 -1.02 3.46 16.81
N HIS A 134 -0.32 3.12 17.90
CA HIS A 134 0.32 4.11 18.76
C HIS A 134 1.76 4.39 18.34
N CYS A 135 2.63 3.37 18.26
CA CYS A 135 4.04 3.57 17.92
C CYS A 135 4.39 3.30 16.45
N PHE A 136 3.42 2.81 15.65
CA PHE A 136 3.54 2.47 14.22
C PHE A 136 4.52 1.32 13.91
N THR A 137 4.94 0.57 14.92
CA THR A 137 5.73 -0.66 14.73
C THR A 137 4.84 -1.74 14.10
N TYR A 138 5.39 -2.50 13.13
CA TYR A 138 4.66 -3.56 12.44
C TYR A 138 5.20 -4.94 12.82
N PHE A 139 4.31 -5.95 12.74
CA PHE A 139 4.51 -7.31 13.20
C PHE A 139 4.03 -8.33 12.18
N ALA A 140 4.60 -9.54 12.25
CA ALA A 140 4.26 -10.65 11.37
C ALA A 140 2.97 -11.37 11.78
N SER A 141 2.58 -11.29 13.04
CA SER A 141 1.39 -11.96 13.57
C SER A 141 0.60 -11.05 14.52
N GLU A 142 -0.68 -11.36 14.64
CA GLU A 142 -1.57 -10.70 15.61
C GLU A 142 -1.07 -10.91 17.05
N LYS A 143 -0.55 -12.10 17.35
CA LYS A 143 -0.02 -12.42 18.67
C LYS A 143 1.14 -11.50 19.02
N ASP A 144 2.12 -11.31 18.11
CA ASP A 144 3.26 -10.43 18.36
C ASP A 144 2.82 -8.98 18.60
N LEU A 145 1.79 -8.52 17.87
CA LEU A 145 1.18 -7.21 18.11
C LEU A 145 0.53 -7.14 19.50
N GLN A 146 -0.22 -8.15 19.92
CA GLN A 146 -0.86 -8.17 21.24
C GLN A 146 0.15 -8.21 22.37
N ASP A 147 1.19 -9.05 22.25
CA ASP A 147 2.29 -9.11 23.22
C ASP A 147 2.98 -7.73 23.34
N HIS A 148 3.24 -7.05 22.20
CA HIS A 148 3.77 -5.69 22.18
C HIS A 148 2.84 -4.66 22.87
N ILE A 149 1.52 -4.70 22.59
CA ILE A 149 0.55 -3.76 23.19
C ILE A 149 0.51 -3.96 24.72
N HIS A 150 0.62 -5.18 25.22
CA HIS A 150 0.67 -5.45 26.66
C HIS A 150 1.91 -4.86 27.36
N GLU A 151 3.02 -4.75 26.63
CA GLU A 151 4.27 -4.16 27.13
C GLU A 151 4.33 -2.63 26.93
N LEU A 152 3.45 -2.08 26.10
CA LEU A 152 3.44 -0.66 25.77
C LEU A 152 2.87 0.17 26.91
N ASN A 153 3.64 1.13 27.41
CA ASN A 153 3.21 2.03 28.47
C ASN A 153 2.43 3.26 27.95
N GLU A 154 2.59 3.58 26.65
CA GLU A 154 2.05 4.79 26.04
C GLU A 154 1.04 4.42 24.97
N THR A 155 -0.18 4.95 25.09
CA THR A 155 -1.30 4.73 24.17
C THR A 155 -1.50 5.91 23.22
N TYR A 156 -0.40 6.57 22.81
CA TYR A 156 -0.40 7.73 21.92
C TYR A 156 0.87 7.74 21.02
N PRO A 157 0.86 8.47 19.89
CA PRO A 157 2.01 8.56 19.00
C PRO A 157 3.29 9.09 19.68
N PRO A 158 4.49 8.61 19.28
CA PRO A 158 5.77 8.99 19.92
C PRO A 158 6.21 10.40 19.47
N GLY A 159 5.37 11.40 19.65
CA GLY A 159 5.60 12.77 19.26
C GLY A 159 5.08 13.74 20.31
N ARG A 160 5.15 15.04 19.97
CA ARG A 160 4.59 16.09 20.82
C ARG A 160 3.17 16.38 20.38
N GLU A 161 2.21 16.29 21.30
CA GLU A 161 0.87 16.79 21.04
C GLU A 161 0.92 18.31 20.86
N ILE A 162 0.45 18.80 19.71
CA ILE A 162 0.48 20.22 19.33
C ILE A 162 -0.90 20.85 19.24
N TYR A 163 -1.93 20.01 19.15
CA TYR A 163 -3.32 20.45 19.04
C TYR A 163 -4.25 19.42 19.66
N ARG A 164 -5.31 19.91 20.35
CA ARG A 164 -6.42 19.10 20.84
C ARG A 164 -7.72 19.90 20.75
N ASP A 165 -8.75 19.24 20.20
CA ASP A 165 -10.12 19.75 20.20
C ASP A 165 -11.09 18.57 20.39
N GLY A 166 -11.75 18.54 21.55
CA GLY A 166 -12.60 17.43 21.94
C GLY A 166 -11.85 16.10 21.94
N ASN A 167 -12.28 15.19 21.09
CA ASN A 167 -11.67 13.86 20.88
C ASN A 167 -10.62 13.83 19.76
N LEU A 168 -10.28 14.96 19.15
CA LEU A 168 -9.25 15.03 18.11
C LEU A 168 -7.94 15.57 18.67
N SER A 169 -6.85 14.94 18.32
CA SER A 169 -5.49 15.38 18.63
C SER A 169 -4.56 15.32 17.43
N ILE A 170 -3.61 16.25 17.37
CA ILE A 170 -2.51 16.21 16.38
C ILE A 170 -1.19 16.11 17.13
N TYR A 171 -0.39 15.11 16.72
CA TYR A 171 0.96 14.87 17.22
C TYR A 171 2.00 15.24 16.15
N GLU A 172 3.01 16.02 16.54
CA GLU A 172 4.16 16.35 15.71
C GLU A 172 5.29 15.36 15.95
N LEU A 173 5.76 14.70 14.91
CA LEU A 173 6.96 13.87 14.90
C LEU A 173 8.00 14.49 13.98
N LYS A 174 9.25 14.55 14.44
CA LYS A 174 10.37 15.02 13.62
C LYS A 174 11.15 13.83 13.09
N GLY A 175 11.27 13.69 11.77
CA GLY A 175 11.96 12.56 11.14
C GLY A 175 13.38 12.36 11.65
N LYS A 176 14.07 13.45 12.05
CA LYS A 176 15.41 13.39 12.66
C LYS A 176 15.40 12.69 14.03
N ASN A 177 14.33 12.86 14.82
CA ASN A 177 14.27 12.37 16.21
C ASN A 177 13.51 11.04 16.32
N GLN A 178 12.41 10.91 15.57
CA GLN A 178 11.53 9.74 15.54
C GLN A 178 11.63 9.03 14.17
N LYS A 179 12.85 8.66 13.76
CA LYS A 179 13.14 8.13 12.42
C LYS A 179 12.30 6.90 12.10
N ILE A 180 12.32 5.88 12.97
CA ILE A 180 11.61 4.61 12.73
C ILE A 180 10.10 4.79 12.63
N PRO A 181 9.39 5.44 13.58
CA PRO A 181 7.97 5.73 13.43
C PRO A 181 7.62 6.48 12.15
N CYS A 182 8.41 7.47 11.75
CA CYS A 182 8.20 8.22 10.52
C CYS A 182 8.39 7.34 9.26
N GLN A 183 9.40 6.48 9.23
CA GLN A 183 9.61 5.51 8.14
C GLN A 183 8.43 4.53 8.07
N ASN A 184 7.96 4.03 9.20
CA ASN A 184 6.83 3.10 9.27
C ASN A 184 5.52 3.75 8.74
N LEU A 185 5.27 5.02 9.06
CA LEU A 185 4.16 5.79 8.47
C LEU A 185 4.32 5.94 6.95
N CYS A 186 5.54 6.13 6.45
CA CYS A 186 5.80 6.20 5.02
C CYS A 186 5.55 4.85 4.31
N LEU A 187 5.98 3.73 4.92
CA LEU A 187 5.71 2.39 4.41
C LEU A 187 4.21 2.07 4.42
N LEU A 188 3.50 2.46 5.49
CA LEU A 188 2.04 2.35 5.59
C LEU A 188 1.35 3.09 4.45
N SER A 189 1.67 4.37 4.26
CA SER A 189 1.01 5.16 3.22
C SER A 189 1.34 4.69 1.81
N LYS A 190 2.53 4.12 1.57
CA LYS A 190 2.92 3.54 0.28
C LYS A 190 2.00 2.37 -0.13
N LEU A 191 1.42 1.64 0.83
CA LEU A 191 0.40 0.61 0.55
C LEU A 191 -0.85 1.19 -0.12
N PHE A 192 -1.11 2.49 0.02
CA PHE A 192 -2.30 3.19 -0.47
C PHE A 192 -2.01 4.34 -1.45
N LEU A 193 -0.73 4.62 -1.73
CA LEU A 193 -0.26 5.67 -2.64
C LEU A 193 0.74 5.11 -3.66
N ASP A 194 0.35 5.02 -4.93
CA ASP A 194 1.20 4.43 -5.98
C ASP A 194 2.48 5.23 -6.21
N HIS A 195 2.39 6.55 -6.25
CA HIS A 195 3.49 7.45 -6.63
C HIS A 195 4.36 7.94 -5.47
N LYS A 196 4.20 7.39 -4.26
CA LYS A 196 5.06 7.75 -3.14
C LYS A 196 6.46 7.19 -3.34
N THR A 197 7.45 8.07 -3.47
CA THR A 197 8.85 7.72 -3.74
C THR A 197 9.75 7.77 -2.51
N LEU A 198 9.38 8.59 -1.50
CA LEU A 198 10.19 8.77 -0.29
C LEU A 198 9.60 7.99 0.88
N PHE A 199 10.39 7.06 1.47
CA PHE A 199 9.97 6.24 2.61
C PHE A 199 11.07 5.93 3.63
N TYR A 200 12.36 6.05 3.30
CA TYR A 200 13.46 5.77 4.23
C TYR A 200 14.23 7.02 4.66
N ASP A 201 14.42 7.99 3.77
CA ASP A 201 15.08 9.26 4.13
C ASP A 201 14.04 10.27 4.63
N VAL A 202 13.81 10.25 5.94
CA VAL A 202 12.77 11.05 6.59
C VAL A 202 13.34 12.22 7.42
N GLU A 203 14.66 12.36 7.53
CA GLU A 203 15.30 13.33 8.44
C GLU A 203 14.99 14.78 8.09
N GLY A 204 14.75 15.05 6.79
CA GLY A 204 14.36 16.37 6.29
C GLY A 204 12.87 16.71 6.43
N PHE A 205 12.07 15.83 7.10
CA PHE A 205 10.62 15.96 7.15
C PHE A 205 10.09 16.03 8.59
N GLU A 206 8.96 16.72 8.72
CA GLU A 206 8.09 16.69 9.89
C GLU A 206 6.78 16.00 9.52
N PHE A 207 6.27 15.19 10.46
CA PHE A 207 5.06 14.41 10.31
C PHE A 207 4.03 14.90 11.33
N TYR A 208 2.80 15.07 10.88
CA TYR A 208 1.68 15.50 11.69
C TYR A 208 0.62 14.41 11.67
N VAL A 209 0.45 13.76 12.81
CA VAL A 209 -0.43 12.60 12.97
C VAL A 209 -1.72 13.05 13.64
N LEU A 210 -2.83 12.94 12.91
CA LEU A 210 -4.17 13.17 13.43
C LEU A 210 -4.68 11.87 14.08
N CYS A 211 -5.13 11.97 15.31
CA CYS A 211 -5.74 10.88 16.05
C CYS A 211 -7.14 11.22 16.52
N GLU A 212 -8.02 10.22 16.52
CA GLU A 212 -9.25 10.21 17.31
C GLU A 212 -8.93 9.62 18.67
N CYS A 213 -9.31 10.32 19.76
CA CYS A 213 -8.94 9.96 21.12
C CYS A 213 -10.16 9.53 21.91
N ASP A 214 -10.02 8.45 22.69
CA ASP A 214 -11.01 7.99 23.66
C ASP A 214 -10.34 7.50 24.94
N ASN A 215 -11.07 6.76 25.79
CA ASN A 215 -10.55 6.25 27.06
C ASN A 215 -9.46 5.18 26.90
N SER A 216 -9.33 4.56 25.72
CA SER A 216 -8.31 3.54 25.41
C SER A 216 -7.02 4.12 24.84
N GLY A 217 -7.08 5.37 24.33
CA GLY A 217 -5.89 6.05 23.82
C GLY A 217 -6.14 6.93 22.59
N SER A 218 -5.09 7.17 21.84
CA SER A 218 -5.10 7.96 20.60
C SER A 218 -4.99 7.04 19.40
N HIS A 219 -6.04 6.96 18.59
CA HIS A 219 -6.17 6.07 17.44
C HIS A 219 -5.79 6.79 16.15
N LEU A 220 -4.87 6.24 15.38
CA LEU A 220 -4.39 6.80 14.13
C LEU A 220 -5.54 6.96 13.11
N ALA A 221 -5.88 8.19 12.75
CA ALA A 221 -6.89 8.52 11.74
C ALA A 221 -6.29 8.94 10.41
N ALA A 222 -5.31 9.82 10.45
CA ALA A 222 -4.64 10.37 9.29
C ALA A 222 -3.23 10.86 9.62
N TYR A 223 -2.43 11.12 8.62
CA TYR A 223 -1.22 11.91 8.79
C TYR A 223 -0.90 12.70 7.53
N PHE A 224 -0.12 13.77 7.68
CA PHE A 224 0.56 14.41 6.59
C PHE A 224 2.04 14.63 6.94
N SER A 225 2.87 14.77 5.92
CA SER A 225 4.26 15.12 6.08
C SER A 225 4.61 16.39 5.30
N ARG A 226 5.52 17.19 5.85
CA ARG A 226 6.07 18.36 5.17
C ARG A 226 7.57 18.32 5.14
N GLU A 227 8.14 18.83 4.07
CA GLU A 227 9.58 19.06 3.95
C GLU A 227 9.98 20.34 4.71
N ILE A 228 11.03 20.25 5.55
CA ILE A 228 11.49 21.39 6.38
C ILE A 228 12.12 22.46 5.51
N LYS A 229 12.88 22.05 4.46
CA LYS A 229 13.58 22.94 3.55
C LYS A 229 13.32 22.52 2.11
N SER A 230 12.23 22.96 1.52
CA SER A 230 11.92 22.69 0.12
C SER A 230 12.64 23.68 -0.79
N SER A 231 13.38 23.17 -1.77
CA SER A 231 14.04 23.98 -2.80
C SER A 231 13.04 24.62 -3.78
N GLN A 232 11.85 24.08 -3.88
CA GLN A 232 10.80 24.53 -4.82
C GLN A 232 9.68 25.36 -4.15
N GLY A 233 9.76 25.59 -2.84
CA GLY A 233 8.72 26.31 -2.09
C GLY A 233 7.48 25.47 -1.74
N ASN A 234 7.33 24.28 -2.30
CA ASN A 234 6.26 23.34 -1.95
C ASN A 234 6.68 22.56 -0.71
N ILE A 235 5.97 22.75 0.40
CA ILE A 235 6.31 22.13 1.68
C ILE A 235 5.50 20.86 2.00
N LEU A 236 4.26 20.75 1.51
CA LEU A 236 3.43 19.56 1.72
C LEU A 236 3.91 18.42 0.82
N ALA A 237 4.35 17.31 1.43
CA ALA A 237 4.92 16.19 0.69
C ALA A 237 3.94 15.01 0.54
N CYS A 238 3.17 14.70 1.57
CA CYS A 238 2.24 13.56 1.57
C CYS A 238 1.08 13.84 2.52
N ILE A 239 -0.13 13.42 2.13
CA ILE A 239 -1.30 13.37 3.01
C ILE A 239 -2.00 12.02 2.82
N THR A 240 -2.34 11.36 3.93
CA THR A 240 -2.98 10.05 3.93
C THR A 240 -4.02 9.98 5.05
N THR A 241 -5.25 9.66 4.68
CA THR A 241 -6.33 9.35 5.64
C THR A 241 -6.63 7.87 5.55
N LEU A 242 -6.69 7.18 6.69
CA LEU A 242 -7.04 5.77 6.73
C LEU A 242 -8.50 5.59 6.30
N LEU A 243 -8.76 4.54 5.50
CA LEU A 243 -10.07 4.28 4.86
C LEU A 243 -11.24 4.21 5.84
N LEU A 244 -10.98 3.88 7.09
CA LEU A 244 -11.94 3.75 8.17
C LEU A 244 -12.64 5.07 8.51
N PHE A 245 -11.91 6.16 8.39
CA PHE A 245 -12.40 7.51 8.70
C PHE A 245 -13.05 8.20 7.49
N LYS A 246 -12.83 7.68 6.26
CA LYS A 246 -13.49 8.21 5.04
C LYS A 246 -15.01 7.96 4.98
N LYS A 247 -15.55 7.03 5.77
CA LYS A 247 -16.99 6.69 5.78
C LYS A 247 -17.79 7.39 6.86
N ARG A 248 -17.13 8.07 7.79
CA ARG A 248 -17.83 8.93 8.73
C ARG A 248 -17.93 10.30 8.05
N ASP A 249 -19.17 10.83 7.90
CA ASP A 249 -19.49 12.19 7.40
C ASP A 249 -18.88 13.26 8.33
N THR A 250 -17.58 13.25 8.44
CA THR A 250 -16.83 14.35 9.05
C THR A 250 -16.25 15.15 7.90
N ASP A 251 -16.95 16.22 7.52
CA ASP A 251 -16.45 17.32 6.68
C ASP A 251 -15.24 18.01 7.35
N ILE A 252 -14.13 17.27 7.53
CA ILE A 252 -12.91 17.81 8.16
C ILE A 252 -11.82 18.14 7.12
N PHE A 253 -12.05 17.82 5.81
CA PHE A 253 -11.16 18.28 4.71
C PHE A 253 -11.93 18.52 3.43
#